data_0a7056fe2697a34d3cf71c1d34500942
#
_entry.id   0a7056fe2697a34d3cf71c1d34500942
#
_cell.length_a   1.000
_cell.length_b   1.000
_cell.length_c   1.000
_cell.angle_alpha   90.00
_cell.angle_beta   90.00
_cell.angle_gamma   90.00
#
_symmetry.space_group_name_H-M   'P 1'
#
loop_
_entity.id
_entity.type
_entity.pdbx_description
1 polymer ?
#
loop_
_entity_poly.entity_id
_entity_poly.type
_entity_poly.pdbx_seq_one_letter_code
_entity_poly.pdbx_strand_id
1 'polypeptide(L)'
;MKTIEISRLQAQFRDKLLSLKSSKKLKNAEIANITGRSESVISEILGNKRAFADSLIYSMMNRLSDYMQESNLITSLRQYNVMMGIAQRCKQSGDMRLIVGNTGIGKTVVFRKFAAENKAVYYFKIDRQYTWHKFLLEITRVMGISPEKTSSNALLDAIVRKVEQSSADKPMLIIDEAEILTRAVWRQLKNLYTATEGLLAICIVGITSIKNTLGRMAGLEVVRYNTCQQQTAYIEYFRPIRDDNNIFTTFARRLKLFHIDMPSAADIEEFCRTKGIVNKQVIELACQRWWNYEMADTAIRAMQASGIDLSRLTVEEFAMF
;
A
#
# COMPACT_ATOMS: atom_id res chain seq x y z
N MET A 1 10.55 -33.36 -26.17
CA MET A 1 10.06 -32.22 -25.36
C MET A 1 9.74 -31.11 -26.37
N LYS A 2 8.49 -30.60 -26.39
CA LYS A 2 8.16 -29.45 -27.25
C LYS A 2 8.84 -28.21 -26.66
N THR A 3 9.71 -27.58 -27.43
CA THR A 3 10.32 -26.29 -27.06
C THR A 3 9.19 -25.25 -26.97
N ILE A 4 8.97 -24.68 -25.80
CA ILE A 4 7.96 -23.62 -25.61
C ILE A 4 8.57 -22.33 -26.15
N GLU A 5 7.96 -21.79 -27.19
CA GLU A 5 8.36 -20.52 -27.77
C GLU A 5 7.86 -19.40 -26.86
N ILE A 6 8.79 -18.73 -26.19
CA ILE A 6 8.50 -17.60 -25.29
C ILE A 6 8.80 -16.29 -26.00
N SER A 7 8.03 -15.24 -25.70
CA SER A 7 8.27 -13.93 -26.27
C SER A 7 9.61 -13.34 -25.78
N ARG A 8 10.20 -12.45 -26.59
CA ARG A 8 11.42 -11.70 -26.21
C ARG A 8 11.19 -10.92 -24.92
N LEU A 9 9.99 -10.39 -24.74
CA LEU A 9 9.61 -9.65 -23.53
C LEU A 9 9.60 -10.55 -22.28
N GLN A 10 9.06 -11.76 -22.38
CA GLN A 10 9.06 -12.73 -21.28
C GLN A 10 10.49 -13.15 -20.92
N ALA A 11 11.37 -13.34 -21.89
CA ALA A 11 12.78 -13.65 -21.65
C ALA A 11 13.47 -12.52 -20.89
N GLN A 12 13.32 -11.28 -21.34
CA GLN A 12 13.86 -10.10 -20.64
C GLN A 12 13.33 -9.97 -19.21
N PHE A 13 12.04 -10.21 -19.00
CA PHE A 13 11.44 -10.17 -17.67
C PHE A 13 12.00 -11.26 -16.76
N ARG A 14 12.15 -12.48 -17.26
CA ARG A 14 12.78 -13.59 -16.53
C ARG A 14 14.21 -13.24 -16.09
N ASP A 15 15.02 -12.70 -17.00
CA ASP A 15 16.42 -12.34 -16.68
C ASP A 15 16.48 -11.24 -15.62
N LYS A 16 15.56 -10.27 -15.68
CA LYS A 16 15.38 -9.26 -14.64
C LYS A 16 14.98 -9.89 -13.30
N LEU A 17 14.07 -10.87 -13.28
CA LEU A 17 13.69 -11.59 -12.06
C LEU A 17 14.87 -12.37 -11.46
N LEU A 18 15.67 -13.05 -12.29
CA LEU A 18 16.87 -13.79 -11.84
C LEU A 18 17.91 -12.85 -11.23
N SER A 19 18.17 -11.72 -11.87
CA SER A 19 19.05 -10.67 -11.33
C SER A 19 18.57 -10.14 -9.97
N LEU A 20 17.27 -9.91 -9.80
CA LEU A 20 16.70 -9.45 -8.54
C LEU A 20 16.75 -10.49 -7.44
N LYS A 21 16.55 -11.76 -7.77
CA LYS A 21 16.70 -12.85 -6.80
C LYS A 21 18.14 -12.97 -6.32
N SER A 22 19.12 -12.78 -7.17
CA SER A 22 20.53 -12.84 -6.79
C SER A 22 21.00 -11.61 -6.02
N SER A 23 20.62 -10.40 -6.46
CA SER A 23 21.10 -9.14 -5.87
C SER A 23 20.35 -8.73 -4.60
N LYS A 24 19.03 -8.89 -4.56
CA LYS A 24 18.17 -8.48 -3.44
C LYS A 24 17.64 -9.63 -2.59
N LYS A 25 18.01 -10.88 -2.89
CA LYS A 25 17.54 -12.11 -2.22
C LYS A 25 16.01 -12.23 -2.15
N LEU A 26 15.26 -11.65 -3.09
CA LEU A 26 13.80 -11.72 -3.13
C LEU A 26 13.34 -13.16 -3.38
N LYS A 27 12.36 -13.61 -2.57
CA LYS A 27 11.70 -14.91 -2.72
C LYS A 27 10.58 -14.82 -3.77
N ASN A 28 10.15 -15.98 -4.30
CA ASN A 28 9.05 -16.03 -5.27
C ASN A 28 7.74 -15.44 -4.70
N ALA A 29 7.47 -15.67 -3.41
CA ALA A 29 6.31 -15.09 -2.72
C ALA A 29 6.32 -13.56 -2.72
N GLU A 30 7.47 -12.95 -2.49
CA GLU A 30 7.64 -11.49 -2.50
C GLU A 30 7.44 -10.92 -3.91
N ILE A 31 8.04 -11.57 -4.91
CA ILE A 31 7.87 -11.18 -6.33
C ILE A 31 6.38 -11.34 -6.74
N ALA A 32 5.72 -12.40 -6.30
CA ALA A 32 4.30 -12.63 -6.55
C ALA A 32 3.43 -11.51 -5.96
N ASN A 33 3.69 -11.11 -4.72
CA ASN A 33 3.01 -9.99 -4.07
C ASN A 33 3.25 -8.66 -4.81
N ILE A 34 4.50 -8.35 -5.17
CA ILE A 34 4.86 -7.14 -5.92
C ILE A 34 4.13 -7.09 -7.27
N THR A 35 4.16 -8.18 -8.00
CA THR A 35 3.59 -8.25 -9.35
C THR A 35 2.07 -8.47 -9.35
N GLY A 36 1.47 -8.77 -8.18
CA GLY A 36 0.05 -9.07 -8.03
C GLY A 36 -0.36 -10.38 -8.72
N ARG A 37 0.53 -11.40 -8.67
CA ARG A 37 0.31 -12.73 -9.25
C ARG A 37 0.61 -13.82 -8.24
N SER A 38 0.21 -15.07 -8.53
CA SER A 38 0.54 -16.21 -7.67
C SER A 38 2.00 -16.63 -7.82
N GLU A 39 2.54 -17.28 -6.80
CA GLU A 39 3.90 -17.84 -6.86
C GLU A 39 4.08 -18.88 -7.96
N SER A 40 3.00 -19.60 -8.34
CA SER A 40 3.04 -20.56 -9.45
C SER A 40 3.34 -19.86 -10.78
N VAL A 41 2.71 -18.69 -11.03
CA VAL A 41 2.99 -17.88 -12.25
C VAL A 41 4.45 -17.44 -12.28
N ILE A 42 4.99 -16.96 -11.15
CA ILE A 42 6.41 -16.57 -11.06
C ILE A 42 7.33 -17.77 -11.32
N SER A 43 7.01 -18.92 -10.73
CA SER A 43 7.78 -20.16 -10.93
C SER A 43 7.73 -20.67 -12.37
N GLU A 44 6.58 -20.55 -13.03
CA GLU A 44 6.40 -20.92 -14.45
C GLU A 44 7.21 -20.01 -15.40
N ILE A 45 7.24 -18.69 -15.11
CA ILE A 45 8.06 -17.73 -15.88
C ILE A 45 9.55 -18.01 -15.69
N LEU A 46 10.00 -18.20 -14.45
CA LEU A 46 11.41 -18.50 -14.14
C LEU A 46 11.87 -19.80 -14.78
N GLY A 47 11.00 -20.81 -14.80
CA GLY A 47 11.28 -22.14 -15.36
C GLY A 47 11.00 -22.27 -16.86
N ASN A 48 10.57 -21.22 -17.54
CA ASN A 48 10.13 -21.27 -18.95
C ASN A 48 9.10 -22.37 -19.23
N LYS A 49 8.22 -22.64 -18.25
CA LYS A 49 7.25 -23.75 -18.35
C LYS A 49 6.03 -23.43 -19.19
N ARG A 50 5.79 -22.14 -19.48
CA ARG A 50 4.62 -21.66 -20.21
C ARG A 50 4.88 -20.30 -20.83
N ALA A 51 4.30 -20.06 -22.02
CA ALA A 51 4.23 -18.73 -22.62
C ALA A 51 3.08 -17.92 -22.01
N PHE A 52 3.31 -16.66 -21.77
CA PHE A 52 2.33 -15.70 -21.23
C PHE A 52 2.10 -14.57 -22.23
N ALA A 53 0.91 -13.97 -22.20
CA ALA A 53 0.61 -12.81 -23.03
C ALA A 53 1.52 -11.63 -22.67
N ASP A 54 2.02 -10.91 -23.68
CA ASP A 54 2.94 -9.78 -23.50
C ASP A 54 2.31 -8.67 -22.63
N SER A 55 1.00 -8.43 -22.73
CA SER A 55 0.28 -7.48 -21.87
C SER A 55 0.38 -7.82 -20.38
N LEU A 56 0.35 -9.13 -20.07
CA LEU A 56 0.54 -9.61 -18.70
C LEU A 56 1.97 -9.34 -18.21
N ILE A 57 2.96 -9.72 -19.03
CA ILE A 57 4.38 -9.51 -18.72
C ILE A 57 4.67 -8.02 -18.56
N TYR A 58 4.14 -7.16 -19.43
CA TYR A 58 4.28 -5.70 -19.34
C TYR A 58 3.71 -5.14 -18.02
N SER A 59 2.51 -5.61 -17.64
CA SER A 59 1.90 -5.22 -16.35
C SER A 59 2.75 -5.62 -15.15
N MET A 60 3.35 -6.81 -15.18
CA MET A 60 4.23 -7.30 -14.12
C MET A 60 5.56 -6.53 -14.09
N MET A 61 6.13 -6.23 -15.26
CA MET A 61 7.35 -5.41 -15.38
C MET A 61 7.17 -4.01 -14.82
N ASN A 62 6.06 -3.35 -15.13
CA ASN A 62 5.76 -2.01 -14.62
C ASN A 62 5.66 -2.03 -13.08
N ARG A 63 4.87 -2.95 -12.51
CA ARG A 63 4.74 -3.08 -11.06
C ARG A 63 6.07 -3.38 -10.38
N LEU A 64 6.89 -4.23 -10.98
CA LEU A 64 8.23 -4.52 -10.47
C LEU A 64 9.16 -3.31 -10.59
N SER A 65 9.06 -2.55 -11.67
CA SER A 65 9.83 -1.32 -11.87
C SER A 65 9.44 -0.26 -10.84
N ASP A 66 8.14 -0.07 -10.61
CA ASP A 66 7.62 0.83 -9.57
C ASP A 66 8.15 0.43 -8.19
N TYR A 67 8.07 -0.86 -7.84
CA TYR A 67 8.63 -1.38 -6.59
C TYR A 67 10.14 -1.14 -6.48
N MET A 68 10.88 -1.32 -7.57
CA MET A 68 12.33 -1.11 -7.59
C MET A 68 12.72 0.36 -7.42
N GLN A 69 11.96 1.27 -8.03
CA GLN A 69 12.13 2.71 -7.83
C GLN A 69 11.77 3.10 -6.38
N GLU A 70 10.73 2.49 -5.83
CA GLU A 70 10.28 2.68 -4.46
C GLU A 70 11.22 2.04 -3.42
N SER A 71 11.96 0.97 -3.77
CA SER A 71 12.86 0.28 -2.82
C SER A 71 14.14 1.06 -2.46
N ASN A 72 14.42 2.14 -3.17
CA ASN A 72 15.37 3.17 -2.73
C ASN A 72 14.75 4.11 -1.68
N LEU A 73 13.62 3.68 -1.09
CA LEU A 73 12.91 4.46 -0.12
C LEU A 73 13.65 4.50 1.20
N ILE A 74 13.61 5.64 1.73
CA ILE A 74 14.28 6.07 2.93
C ILE A 74 13.59 5.45 4.12
N THR A 75 14.11 4.32 4.58
CA THR A 75 13.58 3.60 5.75
C THR A 75 13.83 4.36 7.06
N SER A 76 14.63 5.42 7.04
CA SER A 76 14.87 6.30 8.19
C SER A 76 13.73 7.27 8.43
N LEU A 77 12.92 7.59 7.42
CA LEU A 77 11.86 8.59 7.54
C LEU A 77 10.85 8.24 8.64
N ARG A 78 10.52 9.24 9.42
CA ARG A 78 9.63 9.10 10.57
C ARG A 78 8.24 8.60 10.18
N GLN A 79 7.63 9.14 9.12
CA GLN A 79 6.33 8.69 8.61
C GLN A 79 6.37 7.22 8.18
N TYR A 80 7.44 6.79 7.52
CA TYR A 80 7.66 5.40 7.13
C TYR A 80 7.61 4.48 8.34
N ASN A 81 8.42 4.78 9.36
CA ASN A 81 8.53 3.96 10.56
C ASN A 81 7.21 3.89 11.35
N VAL A 82 6.48 5.01 11.42
CA VAL A 82 5.17 5.06 12.08
C VAL A 82 4.15 4.19 11.34
N MET A 83 4.04 4.32 10.01
CA MET A 83 3.12 3.53 9.20
C MET A 83 3.44 2.03 9.24
N MET A 84 4.73 1.66 9.15
CA MET A 84 5.18 0.28 9.32
C MET A 84 4.79 -0.29 10.68
N GLY A 85 5.01 0.48 11.76
CA GLY A 85 4.63 0.09 13.11
C GLY A 85 3.11 -0.08 13.30
N ILE A 86 2.29 0.77 12.65
CA ILE A 86 0.83 0.63 12.67
C ILE A 86 0.41 -0.64 11.91
N ALA A 87 0.99 -0.90 10.72
CA ALA A 87 0.71 -2.10 9.94
C ALA A 87 1.09 -3.38 10.70
N GLN A 88 2.27 -3.40 11.31
CA GLN A 88 2.73 -4.54 12.09
C GLN A 88 1.80 -4.84 13.27
N ARG A 89 1.39 -3.82 14.02
CA ARG A 89 0.43 -3.99 15.12
C ARG A 89 -0.95 -4.41 14.63
N CYS A 90 -1.40 -3.91 13.44
CA CYS A 90 -2.65 -4.34 12.83
C CYS A 90 -2.62 -5.85 12.53
N LYS A 91 -1.56 -6.32 11.87
CA LYS A 91 -1.35 -7.73 11.56
C LYS A 91 -1.33 -8.61 12.81
N GLN A 92 -0.63 -8.17 13.86
CA GLN A 92 -0.51 -8.92 15.11
C GLN A 92 -1.81 -9.04 15.88
N SER A 93 -2.62 -7.96 15.92
CA SER A 93 -3.86 -7.92 16.70
C SER A 93 -5.08 -8.44 15.95
N GLY A 94 -5.01 -8.67 14.63
CA GLY A 94 -6.16 -9.09 13.83
C GLY A 94 -7.27 -8.03 13.75
N ASP A 95 -6.98 -6.77 14.12
CA ASP A 95 -7.97 -5.70 14.16
C ASP A 95 -8.14 -4.99 12.80
N MET A 96 -9.13 -4.10 12.77
CA MET A 96 -9.40 -3.28 11.59
C MET A 96 -8.92 -1.85 11.86
N ARG A 97 -8.07 -1.32 10.96
CA ARG A 97 -7.49 0.02 11.06
C ARG A 97 -7.76 0.83 9.82
N LEU A 98 -8.08 2.10 10.03
CA LEU A 98 -8.12 3.11 8.98
C LEU A 98 -6.93 4.05 9.17
N ILE A 99 -6.09 4.13 8.16
CA ILE A 99 -4.91 4.99 8.15
C ILE A 99 -5.14 6.07 7.09
N VAL A 100 -5.21 7.30 7.53
CA VAL A 100 -5.41 8.44 6.65
C VAL A 100 -4.27 9.43 6.75
N GLY A 101 -4.05 10.14 5.68
CA GLY A 101 -3.06 11.21 5.61
C GLY A 101 -3.11 11.86 4.23
N ASN A 102 -2.51 13.01 4.09
CA ASN A 102 -2.53 13.73 2.82
C ASN A 102 -1.80 12.96 1.71
N THR A 103 -2.04 13.36 0.47
CA THR A 103 -1.33 12.81 -0.70
C THR A 103 0.17 13.10 -0.60
N GLY A 104 1.00 12.22 -1.14
CA GLY A 104 2.44 12.43 -1.23
C GLY A 104 3.27 12.14 0.03
N ILE A 105 2.66 11.63 1.11
CA ILE A 105 3.39 11.25 2.34
C ILE A 105 3.94 9.81 2.31
N GLY A 106 3.85 9.12 1.18
CA GLY A 106 4.43 7.80 0.99
C GLY A 106 3.57 6.60 1.41
N LYS A 107 2.27 6.76 1.71
CA LYS A 107 1.38 5.66 2.16
C LYS A 107 1.45 4.43 1.26
N THR A 108 1.13 4.58 -0.02
CA THR A 108 1.13 3.50 -1.01
C THR A 108 2.43 2.71 -1.01
N VAL A 109 3.54 3.41 -0.96
CA VAL A 109 4.88 2.83 -1.00
C VAL A 109 5.16 2.00 0.25
N VAL A 110 4.88 2.55 1.42
CA VAL A 110 5.08 1.86 2.71
C VAL A 110 4.24 0.59 2.78
N PHE A 111 2.94 0.67 2.43
CA PHE A 111 2.05 -0.48 2.56
C PHE A 111 2.28 -1.54 1.50
N ARG A 112 2.71 -1.16 0.29
CA ARG A 112 3.14 -2.11 -0.73
C ARG A 112 4.41 -2.84 -0.30
N LYS A 113 5.39 -2.13 0.25
CA LYS A 113 6.61 -2.72 0.80
C LYS A 113 6.29 -3.65 1.98
N PHE A 114 5.43 -3.21 2.91
CA PHE A 114 5.00 -4.06 4.02
C PHE A 114 4.39 -5.37 3.53
N ALA A 115 3.53 -5.31 2.51
CA ALA A 115 2.91 -6.50 1.93
C ALA A 115 3.95 -7.43 1.25
N ALA A 116 4.95 -6.86 0.58
CA ALA A 116 6.00 -7.65 -0.06
C ALA A 116 6.91 -8.37 0.95
N GLU A 117 7.18 -7.76 2.10
CA GLU A 117 8.12 -8.29 3.10
C GLU A 117 7.45 -9.23 4.13
N ASN A 118 6.12 -9.30 4.17
CA ASN A 118 5.40 -10.07 5.18
C ASN A 118 4.54 -11.19 4.55
N LYS A 119 4.62 -12.39 5.14
CA LYS A 119 3.79 -13.52 4.75
C LYS A 119 2.31 -13.25 5.00
N ALA A 120 1.45 -13.79 4.15
CA ALA A 120 0.00 -13.69 4.23
C ALA A 120 -0.53 -12.26 4.32
N VAL A 121 0.22 -11.28 3.77
CA VAL A 121 -0.24 -9.91 3.62
C VAL A 121 -0.59 -9.67 2.16
N TYR A 122 -1.84 -9.28 1.93
CA TYR A 122 -2.42 -9.11 0.61
C TYR A 122 -2.69 -7.64 0.36
N TYR A 123 -2.01 -7.05 -0.62
CA TYR A 123 -2.18 -5.65 -0.97
C TYR A 123 -3.12 -5.50 -2.16
N PHE A 124 -4.12 -4.64 -2.00
CA PHE A 124 -5.11 -4.33 -3.01
C PHE A 124 -5.29 -2.82 -3.14
N LYS A 125 -4.90 -2.26 -4.29
CA LYS A 125 -5.13 -0.85 -4.62
C LYS A 125 -6.46 -0.70 -5.35
N ILE A 126 -7.33 0.19 -4.86
CA ILE A 126 -8.58 0.54 -5.52
C ILE A 126 -8.26 1.49 -6.69
N ASP A 127 -8.63 1.12 -7.91
CA ASP A 127 -8.41 1.91 -9.12
C ASP A 127 -9.69 2.54 -9.70
N ARG A 128 -10.86 2.07 -9.23
CA ARG A 128 -12.19 2.50 -9.68
C ARG A 128 -13.24 2.13 -8.65
N GLN A 129 -14.47 2.59 -8.87
CA GLN A 129 -15.59 2.16 -8.06
C GLN A 129 -15.94 0.69 -8.32
N TYR A 130 -15.96 -0.09 -7.27
CA TYR A 130 -16.34 -1.51 -7.31
C TYR A 130 -17.73 -1.74 -6.76
N THR A 131 -18.48 -2.68 -7.38
CA THR A 131 -19.58 -3.36 -6.70
C THR A 131 -19.01 -4.31 -5.65
N TRP A 132 -19.83 -4.72 -4.68
CA TRP A 132 -19.38 -5.68 -3.67
C TRP A 132 -18.86 -6.98 -4.30
N HIS A 133 -19.56 -7.50 -5.30
CA HIS A 133 -19.17 -8.70 -6.02
C HIS A 133 -17.77 -8.55 -6.67
N LYS A 134 -17.54 -7.48 -7.41
CA LYS A 134 -16.21 -7.19 -8.00
C LYS A 134 -15.13 -6.99 -6.96
N PHE A 135 -15.46 -6.37 -5.83
CA PHE A 135 -14.53 -6.19 -4.73
C PHE A 135 -14.08 -7.54 -4.15
N LEU A 136 -15.00 -8.48 -3.92
CA LEU A 136 -14.66 -9.85 -3.50
C LEU A 136 -13.83 -10.61 -4.53
N LEU A 137 -14.13 -10.46 -5.83
CA LEU A 137 -13.33 -11.05 -6.90
C LEU A 137 -11.88 -10.56 -6.87
N GLU A 138 -11.66 -9.27 -6.65
CA GLU A 138 -10.30 -8.76 -6.54
C GLU A 138 -9.58 -9.25 -5.28
N ILE A 139 -10.29 -9.37 -4.15
CA ILE A 139 -9.72 -9.98 -2.94
C ILE A 139 -9.32 -11.43 -3.22
N THR A 140 -10.19 -12.25 -3.82
CA THR A 140 -9.84 -13.64 -4.16
C THR A 140 -8.63 -13.70 -5.07
N ARG A 141 -8.53 -12.78 -6.05
CA ARG A 141 -7.40 -12.70 -6.97
C ARG A 141 -6.08 -12.39 -6.24
N VAL A 142 -6.05 -11.38 -5.35
CA VAL A 142 -4.81 -11.02 -4.63
C VAL A 142 -4.43 -12.07 -3.58
N MET A 143 -5.39 -12.79 -3.02
CA MET A 143 -5.16 -13.91 -2.11
C MET A 143 -4.77 -15.22 -2.81
N GLY A 144 -4.75 -15.25 -4.15
CA GLY A 144 -4.45 -16.45 -4.93
C GLY A 144 -5.50 -17.55 -4.80
N ILE A 145 -6.77 -17.19 -4.60
CA ILE A 145 -7.89 -18.11 -4.49
C ILE A 145 -8.48 -18.34 -5.89
N SER A 146 -8.69 -19.59 -6.26
CA SER A 146 -9.42 -20.01 -7.46
C SER A 146 -10.79 -20.54 -7.05
N PRO A 147 -11.83 -19.71 -6.98
CA PRO A 147 -13.13 -20.14 -6.49
C PRO A 147 -13.87 -21.00 -7.56
N GLU A 148 -14.52 -22.07 -7.14
CA GLU A 148 -15.35 -22.91 -8.02
C GLU A 148 -16.61 -22.19 -8.48
N LYS A 149 -17.15 -21.32 -7.62
CA LYS A 149 -18.34 -20.49 -7.89
C LYS A 149 -18.03 -19.03 -7.64
N THR A 150 -18.61 -18.17 -8.47
CA THR A 150 -18.34 -16.73 -8.44
C THR A 150 -19.47 -15.89 -7.83
N SER A 151 -20.50 -16.50 -7.19
CA SER A 151 -21.48 -15.72 -6.44
C SER A 151 -20.82 -15.01 -5.24
N SER A 152 -21.37 -13.86 -4.81
CA SER A 152 -20.76 -13.09 -3.70
C SER A 152 -20.62 -13.91 -2.42
N ASN A 153 -21.59 -14.78 -2.11
CA ASN A 153 -21.51 -15.65 -0.95
C ASN A 153 -20.41 -16.70 -1.11
N ALA A 154 -20.32 -17.35 -2.28
CA ALA A 154 -19.28 -18.34 -2.53
C ALA A 154 -17.87 -17.72 -2.51
N LEU A 155 -17.71 -16.50 -2.99
CA LEU A 155 -16.45 -15.76 -2.89
C LEU A 155 -16.10 -15.44 -1.43
N LEU A 156 -17.08 -14.97 -0.65
CA LEU A 156 -16.88 -14.70 0.78
C LEU A 156 -16.47 -15.97 1.53
N ASP A 157 -17.18 -17.09 1.32
CA ASP A 157 -16.87 -18.40 1.92
C ASP A 157 -15.46 -18.87 1.53
N ALA A 158 -15.05 -18.65 0.28
CA ALA A 158 -13.71 -19.02 -0.18
C ALA A 158 -12.62 -18.16 0.50
N ILE A 159 -12.89 -16.87 0.72
CA ILE A 159 -12.00 -15.98 1.48
C ILE A 159 -11.89 -16.43 2.92
N VAL A 160 -13.01 -16.73 3.59
CA VAL A 160 -13.05 -17.21 4.98
C VAL A 160 -12.21 -18.50 5.13
N ARG A 161 -12.47 -19.51 4.29
CA ARG A 161 -11.66 -20.75 4.30
C ARG A 161 -10.17 -20.50 4.11
N LYS A 162 -9.79 -19.58 3.21
CA LYS A 162 -8.39 -19.23 3.01
C LYS A 162 -7.76 -18.56 4.23
N VAL A 163 -8.51 -17.69 4.90
CA VAL A 163 -8.10 -17.01 6.14
C VAL A 163 -7.89 -18.04 7.26
N GLU A 164 -8.83 -18.95 7.44
CA GLU A 164 -8.74 -20.04 8.43
C GLU A 164 -7.50 -20.91 8.20
N GLN A 165 -7.25 -21.33 6.96
CA GLN A 165 -6.09 -22.12 6.57
C GLN A 165 -4.75 -21.42 6.80
N SER A 166 -4.74 -20.09 6.75
CA SER A 166 -3.54 -19.27 6.94
C SER A 166 -3.50 -18.55 8.30
N SER A 167 -4.36 -18.93 9.25
CA SER A 167 -4.52 -18.25 10.55
C SER A 167 -3.21 -18.17 11.35
N ALA A 168 -2.36 -19.20 11.28
CA ALA A 168 -1.04 -19.23 11.93
C ALA A 168 -0.11 -18.10 11.42
N ASP A 169 -0.24 -17.70 10.16
CA ASP A 169 0.54 -16.60 9.56
C ASP A 169 -0.08 -15.22 9.81
N LYS A 170 -1.21 -15.14 10.52
CA LYS A 170 -1.98 -13.91 10.80
C LYS A 170 -2.25 -13.14 9.51
N PRO A 171 -3.17 -13.60 8.66
CA PRO A 171 -3.44 -12.99 7.37
C PRO A 171 -3.91 -11.54 7.51
N MET A 172 -3.50 -10.71 6.57
CA MET A 172 -3.85 -9.29 6.55
C MET A 172 -4.21 -8.83 5.14
N LEU A 173 -5.29 -8.08 5.01
CA LEU A 173 -5.68 -7.39 3.78
C LEU A 173 -5.39 -5.90 3.92
N ILE A 174 -4.63 -5.35 2.99
CA ILE A 174 -4.38 -3.92 2.87
C ILE A 174 -5.19 -3.40 1.68
N ILE A 175 -6.06 -2.42 1.94
CA ILE A 175 -6.93 -1.78 0.94
C ILE A 175 -6.45 -0.34 0.80
N ASP A 176 -5.80 -0.01 -0.31
CA ASP A 176 -5.27 1.32 -0.59
C ASP A 176 -6.18 2.13 -1.53
N GLU A 177 -6.10 3.46 -1.50
CA GLU A 177 -6.97 4.41 -2.21
C GLU A 177 -8.45 4.23 -1.81
N ALA A 178 -8.71 4.00 -0.53
CA ALA A 178 -10.04 3.65 -0.02
C ALA A 178 -11.08 4.77 -0.13
N GLU A 179 -10.70 5.99 -0.47
CA GLU A 179 -11.60 7.10 -0.80
C GLU A 179 -12.49 6.82 -2.01
N ILE A 180 -12.06 5.90 -2.87
CA ILE A 180 -12.83 5.49 -4.07
C ILE A 180 -13.92 4.48 -3.73
N LEU A 181 -13.88 3.86 -2.54
CA LEU A 181 -14.85 2.86 -2.13
C LEU A 181 -16.26 3.42 -2.09
N THR A 182 -17.21 2.67 -2.68
CA THR A 182 -18.63 3.01 -2.63
C THR A 182 -19.22 2.78 -1.24
N ARG A 183 -20.31 3.48 -0.92
CA ARG A 183 -21.05 3.28 0.33
C ARG A 183 -21.48 1.82 0.53
N ALA A 184 -21.81 1.12 -0.56
CA ALA A 184 -22.20 -0.29 -0.52
C ALA A 184 -21.03 -1.18 -0.08
N VAL A 185 -19.84 -0.96 -0.61
CA VAL A 185 -18.63 -1.71 -0.21
C VAL A 185 -18.25 -1.43 1.23
N TRP A 186 -18.30 -0.16 1.67
CA TRP A 186 -18.05 0.19 3.07
C TRP A 186 -18.99 -0.56 4.04
N ARG A 187 -20.27 -0.69 3.69
CA ARG A 187 -21.24 -1.48 4.49
C ARG A 187 -20.84 -2.95 4.59
N GLN A 188 -20.38 -3.52 3.50
CA GLN A 188 -20.07 -4.96 3.41
C GLN A 188 -18.72 -5.31 3.99
N LEU A 189 -17.79 -4.36 4.16
CA LEU A 189 -16.52 -4.60 4.86
C LEU A 189 -16.72 -5.09 6.29
N LYS A 190 -17.80 -4.62 6.97
CA LYS A 190 -18.19 -5.15 8.28
C LYS A 190 -18.48 -6.66 8.19
N ASN A 191 -19.20 -7.09 7.16
CA ASN A 191 -19.58 -8.49 7.00
C ASN A 191 -18.34 -9.35 6.74
N LEU A 192 -17.40 -8.89 5.93
CA LEU A 192 -16.13 -9.55 5.72
C LEU A 192 -15.34 -9.70 7.04
N TYR A 193 -15.21 -8.61 7.81
CA TYR A 193 -14.51 -8.64 9.10
C TYR A 193 -15.20 -9.57 10.11
N THR A 194 -16.53 -9.53 10.18
CA THR A 194 -17.30 -10.41 11.07
C THR A 194 -17.23 -11.88 10.64
N ALA A 195 -17.30 -12.16 9.34
CA ALA A 195 -17.21 -13.52 8.80
C ALA A 195 -15.84 -14.16 9.04
N THR A 196 -14.78 -13.36 9.16
CA THR A 196 -13.44 -13.84 9.47
C THR A 196 -13.12 -13.83 10.97
N GLU A 197 -14.05 -13.38 11.82
CA GLU A 197 -13.98 -13.39 13.29
C GLU A 197 -12.65 -12.80 13.87
N GLY A 198 -12.08 -11.80 13.21
CA GLY A 198 -10.83 -11.19 13.61
C GLY A 198 -9.57 -12.01 13.25
N LEU A 199 -9.71 -13.11 12.55
CA LEU A 199 -8.56 -13.85 11.99
C LEU A 199 -7.90 -13.10 10.87
N LEU A 200 -8.66 -12.27 10.11
CA LEU A 200 -8.16 -11.40 9.06
C LEU A 200 -8.00 -9.98 9.59
N ALA A 201 -6.77 -9.50 9.69
CA ALA A 201 -6.51 -8.08 9.90
C ALA A 201 -6.89 -7.29 8.64
N ILE A 202 -7.55 -6.14 8.80
CA ILE A 202 -7.91 -5.27 7.66
C ILE A 202 -7.31 -3.89 7.88
N CYS A 203 -6.39 -3.50 7.02
CA CYS A 203 -5.78 -2.17 7.01
C CYS A 203 -6.33 -1.38 5.82
N ILE A 204 -7.10 -0.35 6.10
CA ILE A 204 -7.70 0.53 5.11
C ILE A 204 -6.86 1.80 5.05
N VAL A 205 -6.41 2.17 3.87
CA VAL A 205 -5.48 3.29 3.65
C VAL A 205 -6.09 4.27 2.66
N GLY A 206 -5.96 5.55 2.93
CA GLY A 206 -6.43 6.56 1.99
C GLY A 206 -6.18 8.01 2.44
N ILE A 207 -6.88 8.95 1.82
CA ILE A 207 -6.72 10.38 2.10
C ILE A 207 -7.61 10.83 3.28
N THR A 208 -7.28 11.97 3.84
CA THR A 208 -7.94 12.53 5.04
C THR A 208 -9.45 12.73 4.87
N SER A 209 -9.93 13.00 3.65
CA SER A 209 -11.37 13.19 3.38
C SER A 209 -12.26 11.98 3.68
N ILE A 210 -11.69 10.77 3.72
CA ILE A 210 -12.42 9.53 4.10
C ILE A 210 -13.09 9.69 5.47
N LYS A 211 -12.42 10.35 6.43
CA LYS A 211 -12.97 10.60 7.77
C LYS A 211 -14.33 11.31 7.71
N ASN A 212 -14.37 12.39 6.92
CA ASN A 212 -15.59 13.19 6.75
C ASN A 212 -16.68 12.41 6.03
N THR A 213 -16.29 11.57 5.06
CA THR A 213 -17.21 10.73 4.31
C THR A 213 -17.84 9.67 5.21
N LEU A 214 -17.04 8.95 5.97
CA LEU A 214 -17.51 7.96 6.95
C LEU A 214 -18.32 8.61 8.06
N GLY A 215 -17.86 9.73 8.61
CA GLY A 215 -18.58 10.49 9.61
C GLY A 215 -19.99 10.87 9.15
N ARG A 216 -20.13 11.44 7.96
CA ARG A 216 -21.43 11.78 7.36
C ARG A 216 -22.31 10.55 7.10
N MET A 217 -21.72 9.46 6.59
CA MET A 217 -22.46 8.21 6.31
C MET A 217 -23.02 7.56 7.58
N ALA A 218 -22.34 7.72 8.70
CA ALA A 218 -22.62 7.05 9.94
C ALA A 218 -23.29 7.95 11.00
N GLY A 219 -23.44 9.24 10.74
CA GLY A 219 -23.87 10.20 11.76
C GLY A 219 -22.88 10.34 12.90
N LEU A 220 -21.57 10.32 12.58
CA LEU A 220 -20.48 10.34 13.55
C LEU A 220 -19.63 11.59 13.36
N GLU A 221 -19.05 12.07 14.43
CA GLU A 221 -17.96 13.03 14.41
C GLU A 221 -16.62 12.35 14.68
N VAL A 222 -15.56 12.95 14.17
CA VAL A 222 -14.18 12.49 14.42
C VAL A 222 -13.62 13.28 15.58
N VAL A 223 -13.20 12.58 16.61
CA VAL A 223 -12.61 13.16 17.81
C VAL A 223 -11.14 12.72 17.88
N ARG A 224 -10.24 13.69 18.09
CA ARG A 224 -8.83 13.41 18.27
C ARG A 224 -8.55 13.07 19.73
N TYR A 225 -7.80 12.00 19.97
CA TYR A 225 -7.23 11.73 21.27
C TYR A 225 -6.09 12.72 21.52
N ASN A 226 -6.16 13.49 22.59
CA ASN A 226 -5.06 14.38 23.02
C ASN A 226 -3.91 13.51 23.56
N THR A 227 -3.00 13.11 22.69
CA THR A 227 -1.76 12.46 23.06
C THR A 227 -0.58 13.36 22.66
N CYS A 228 0.32 13.58 23.62
CA CYS A 228 1.60 14.29 23.57
C CYS A 228 2.05 15.00 22.28
N GLN A 229 2.57 16.19 22.48
CA GLN A 229 2.96 17.25 21.53
C GLN A 229 4.08 16.93 20.52
N GLN A 230 4.33 15.71 20.10
CA GLN A 230 5.38 15.41 19.10
C GLN A 230 5.12 14.15 18.23
N GLN A 231 3.87 13.88 17.90
CA GLN A 231 3.54 12.66 17.19
C GLN A 231 3.34 12.90 15.67
N THR A 232 4.00 12.09 14.86
CA THR A 232 3.82 11.99 13.40
C THR A 232 2.46 11.40 13.04
N ALA A 233 1.78 10.77 13.99
CA ALA A 233 0.45 10.20 13.83
C ALA A 233 -0.40 10.45 15.05
N TYR A 234 -1.68 10.72 14.80
CA TYR A 234 -2.69 10.88 15.85
C TYR A 234 -3.63 9.69 15.84
N ILE A 235 -4.05 9.27 17.03
CA ILE A 235 -5.16 8.34 17.19
C ILE A 235 -6.43 9.17 17.24
N GLU A 236 -7.36 8.88 16.37
CA GLU A 236 -8.68 9.48 16.33
C GLU A 236 -9.72 8.37 16.49
N TYR A 237 -10.94 8.72 16.87
CA TYR A 237 -12.05 7.79 16.96
C TYR A 237 -13.34 8.43 16.48
N PHE A 238 -14.27 7.61 16.07
CA PHE A 238 -15.59 8.04 15.67
C PHE A 238 -16.52 8.05 16.89
N ARG A 239 -17.10 9.22 17.20
CA ARG A 239 -18.09 9.41 18.24
C ARG A 239 -19.48 9.63 17.63
N PRO A 240 -20.54 8.94 18.09
CA PRO A 240 -21.88 9.19 17.62
C PRO A 240 -22.33 10.62 17.93
N ILE A 241 -22.93 11.30 16.96
CA ILE A 241 -23.58 12.60 17.17
C ILE A 241 -24.95 12.39 17.83
N ARG A 242 -25.60 11.25 17.50
CA ARG A 242 -26.86 10.80 18.11
C ARG A 242 -26.74 9.30 18.41
N ASP A 243 -27.47 8.82 19.40
CA ASP A 243 -27.50 7.39 19.76
C ASP A 243 -28.28 6.53 18.74
N ASP A 244 -27.91 6.60 17.49
CA ASP A 244 -28.46 5.75 16.44
C ASP A 244 -27.68 4.44 16.32
N ASN A 245 -28.33 3.32 16.58
CA ASN A 245 -27.78 1.97 16.37
C ASN A 245 -27.79 1.56 14.89
N ASN A 246 -27.22 2.40 14.05
CA ASN A 246 -27.12 2.11 12.63
C ASN A 246 -25.87 1.19 12.37
N ILE A 247 -25.94 0.41 11.29
CA ILE A 247 -24.89 -0.54 10.89
C ILE A 247 -23.53 0.13 10.74
N PHE A 248 -23.48 1.37 10.26
CA PHE A 248 -22.25 2.14 10.14
C PHE A 248 -21.66 2.57 11.50
N THR A 249 -22.50 2.92 12.45
CA THR A 249 -22.07 3.29 13.79
C THR A 249 -21.34 2.11 14.45
N THR A 250 -21.88 0.90 14.31
CA THR A 250 -21.24 -0.32 14.82
C THR A 250 -19.92 -0.64 14.10
N PHE A 251 -19.84 -0.43 12.79
CA PHE A 251 -18.63 -0.61 12.01
C PHE A 251 -17.54 0.41 12.42
N ALA A 252 -17.89 1.69 12.46
CA ALA A 252 -16.96 2.76 12.78
C ALA A 252 -16.40 2.66 14.21
N ARG A 253 -17.19 2.16 15.19
CA ARG A 253 -16.71 1.89 16.56
C ARG A 253 -15.61 0.82 16.61
N ARG A 254 -15.55 -0.10 15.67
CA ARG A 254 -14.50 -1.13 15.55
C ARG A 254 -13.26 -0.66 14.82
N LEU A 255 -13.36 0.46 14.12
CA LEU A 255 -12.31 0.98 13.26
C LEU A 255 -11.36 1.87 14.09
N LYS A 256 -10.14 1.43 14.26
CA LYS A 256 -9.08 2.25 14.88
C LYS A 256 -8.55 3.21 13.82
N LEU A 257 -8.76 4.51 14.03
CA LEU A 257 -8.39 5.55 13.09
C LEU A 257 -7.03 6.16 13.46
N PHE A 258 -6.13 6.18 12.49
CA PHE A 258 -4.80 6.79 12.59
C PHE A 258 -4.66 7.88 11.52
N HIS A 259 -4.36 9.09 11.95
CA HIS A 259 -4.05 10.19 11.05
C HIS A 259 -2.54 10.40 11.01
N ILE A 260 -1.95 10.32 9.83
CA ILE A 260 -0.53 10.57 9.59
C ILE A 260 -0.36 12.02 9.14
N ASP A 261 0.47 12.77 9.85
CA ASP A 261 0.74 14.16 9.51
C ASP A 261 1.67 14.29 8.29
N MET A 262 1.68 15.51 7.77
CA MET A 262 2.64 15.91 6.73
C MET A 262 4.07 15.83 7.26
N PRO A 263 5.06 15.62 6.36
CA PRO A 263 6.46 15.74 6.71
C PRO A 263 6.77 17.13 7.29
N SER A 264 7.56 17.16 8.35
CA SER A 264 8.14 18.40 8.88
C SER A 264 9.32 18.84 8.03
N ALA A 265 9.81 20.06 8.23
CA ALA A 265 11.04 20.52 7.60
C ALA A 265 12.24 19.59 7.87
N ALA A 266 12.34 19.04 9.09
CA ALA A 266 13.38 18.08 9.44
C ALA A 266 13.25 16.76 8.65
N ASP A 267 12.02 16.30 8.40
CA ASP A 267 11.77 15.10 7.58
C ASP A 267 12.16 15.35 6.10
N ILE A 268 11.90 16.55 5.56
CA ILE A 268 12.32 16.96 4.20
C ILE A 268 13.85 17.09 4.13
N GLU A 269 14.48 17.66 5.14
CA GLU A 269 15.95 17.74 5.22
C GLU A 269 16.58 16.35 5.16
N GLU A 270 16.09 15.40 5.97
CA GLU A 270 16.55 14.03 5.97
C GLU A 270 16.32 13.36 4.61
N PHE A 271 15.17 13.61 3.99
CA PHE A 271 14.88 13.13 2.64
C PHE A 271 15.90 13.64 1.62
N CYS A 272 16.20 14.95 1.61
CA CYS A 272 17.18 15.55 0.73
C CYS A 272 18.58 14.92 0.91
N ARG A 273 19.03 14.80 2.15
CA ARG A 273 20.33 14.20 2.47
C ARG A 273 20.45 12.76 2.00
N THR A 274 19.39 11.97 2.17
CA THR A 274 19.37 10.57 1.73
C THR A 274 19.35 10.44 0.21
N LYS A 275 18.84 11.45 -0.50
CA LYS A 275 18.89 11.51 -1.97
C LYS A 275 20.24 12.03 -2.50
N GLY A 276 21.16 12.42 -1.62
CA GLY A 276 22.51 12.87 -1.98
C GLY A 276 22.67 14.39 -2.08
N ILE A 277 21.66 15.19 -1.69
CA ILE A 277 21.79 16.64 -1.63
C ILE A 277 22.53 17.00 -0.33
N VAL A 278 23.69 17.62 -0.45
CA VAL A 278 24.55 17.98 0.69
C VAL A 278 24.64 19.48 0.94
N ASN A 279 24.32 20.30 -0.08
CA ASN A 279 24.37 21.74 0.04
C ASN A 279 23.31 22.26 1.01
N LYS A 280 23.74 22.87 2.11
CA LYS A 280 22.87 23.32 3.19
C LYS A 280 21.86 24.39 2.74
N GLN A 281 22.27 25.33 1.91
CA GLN A 281 21.39 26.38 1.40
C GLN A 281 20.28 25.82 0.49
N VAL A 282 20.64 24.82 -0.34
CA VAL A 282 19.65 24.10 -1.18
C VAL A 282 18.66 23.34 -0.29
N ILE A 283 19.12 22.68 0.78
CA ILE A 283 18.25 21.97 1.71
C ILE A 283 17.29 22.94 2.42
N GLU A 284 17.76 24.09 2.88
CA GLU A 284 16.94 25.11 3.50
C GLU A 284 15.83 25.61 2.55
N LEU A 285 16.17 25.87 1.29
CA LEU A 285 15.19 26.23 0.26
C LEU A 285 14.21 25.09 -0.03
N ALA A 286 14.70 23.86 -0.10
CA ALA A 286 13.85 22.67 -0.27
C ALA A 286 12.83 22.52 0.85
N CYS A 287 13.24 22.72 2.12
CA CYS A 287 12.36 22.71 3.27
C CYS A 287 11.28 23.78 3.26
N GLN A 288 11.54 24.92 2.62
CA GLN A 288 10.56 26.00 2.43
C GLN A 288 9.61 25.72 1.27
N ARG A 289 10.09 25.06 0.20
CA ARG A 289 9.38 24.88 -1.06
C ARG A 289 8.60 23.57 -1.12
N TRP A 290 9.14 22.48 -0.57
CA TRP A 290 8.56 21.16 -0.62
C TRP A 290 7.85 20.80 0.68
N TRP A 291 6.58 20.52 0.59
CA TRP A 291 5.73 20.22 1.74
C TRP A 291 5.30 18.74 1.79
N ASN A 292 5.72 17.94 0.81
CA ASN A 292 5.54 16.49 0.82
C ASN A 292 6.66 15.77 0.04
N TYR A 293 6.78 14.46 0.26
CA TYR A 293 7.83 13.65 -0.37
C TYR A 293 7.64 13.46 -1.88
N GLU A 294 6.41 13.50 -2.38
CA GLU A 294 6.11 13.35 -3.81
C GLU A 294 6.64 14.54 -4.61
N MET A 295 6.42 15.75 -4.12
CA MET A 295 7.00 16.96 -4.72
C MET A 295 8.52 16.91 -4.70
N ALA A 296 9.10 16.55 -3.55
CA ALA A 296 10.55 16.47 -3.40
C ALA A 296 11.15 15.41 -4.35
N ASP A 297 10.56 14.22 -4.42
CA ASP A 297 11.05 13.14 -5.29
C ASP A 297 10.89 13.49 -6.78
N THR A 298 9.78 14.14 -7.15
CA THR A 298 9.53 14.59 -8.53
C THR A 298 10.56 15.62 -8.98
N ALA A 299 10.84 16.63 -8.16
CA ALA A 299 11.83 17.63 -8.44
C ALA A 299 13.25 17.03 -8.53
N ILE A 300 13.61 16.18 -7.59
CA ILE A 300 14.91 15.47 -7.57
C ILE A 300 15.09 14.61 -8.83
N ARG A 301 14.08 13.86 -9.24
CA ARG A 301 14.13 13.07 -10.48
C ARG A 301 14.29 13.93 -11.72
N ALA A 302 13.62 15.08 -11.77
CA ALA A 302 13.77 16.04 -12.87
C ALA A 302 15.21 16.57 -12.95
N MET A 303 15.81 16.93 -11.83
CA MET A 303 17.22 17.36 -11.75
C MET A 303 18.17 16.25 -12.23
N GLN A 304 17.98 15.03 -11.77
CA GLN A 304 18.78 13.87 -12.20
C GLN A 304 18.62 13.57 -13.70
N ALA A 305 17.41 13.67 -14.23
CA ALA A 305 17.13 13.49 -15.67
C ALA A 305 17.80 14.58 -16.53
N SER A 306 18.01 15.78 -15.97
CA SER A 306 18.73 16.88 -16.60
C SER A 306 20.26 16.76 -16.44
N GLY A 307 20.77 15.67 -15.85
CA GLY A 307 22.19 15.39 -15.69
C GLY A 307 22.84 16.13 -14.52
N ILE A 308 22.05 16.69 -13.60
CA ILE A 308 22.58 17.41 -12.43
C ILE A 308 23.08 16.43 -11.39
N ASP A 309 24.31 16.63 -10.93
CA ASP A 309 24.89 15.90 -9.79
C ASP A 309 24.37 16.50 -8.47
N LEU A 310 23.48 15.76 -7.81
CA LEU A 310 22.85 16.22 -6.57
C LEU A 310 23.86 16.52 -5.44
N SER A 311 25.05 15.89 -5.46
CA SER A 311 26.09 16.11 -4.47
C SER A 311 26.79 17.48 -4.64
N ARG A 312 26.66 18.09 -5.83
CA ARG A 312 27.24 19.38 -6.20
C ARG A 312 26.20 20.45 -6.53
N LEU A 313 24.92 20.13 -6.29
CA LEU A 313 23.79 20.98 -6.62
C LEU A 313 23.95 22.37 -6.01
N THR A 314 23.89 23.38 -6.88
CA THR A 314 23.96 24.81 -6.50
C THR A 314 22.55 25.39 -6.26
N VAL A 315 22.48 26.56 -5.64
CA VAL A 315 21.22 27.28 -5.42
C VAL A 315 20.59 27.72 -6.75
N GLU A 316 21.40 28.14 -7.70
CA GLU A 316 20.96 28.58 -9.03
C GLU A 316 20.34 27.41 -9.81
N GLU A 317 21.00 26.24 -9.81
CA GLU A 317 20.46 25.03 -10.45
C GLU A 317 19.18 24.58 -9.78
N PHE A 318 19.11 24.60 -8.44
CA PHE A 318 17.89 24.24 -7.70
C PHE A 318 16.73 25.20 -8.00
N ALA A 319 17.00 26.48 -8.21
CA ALA A 319 15.98 27.49 -8.49
C ALA A 319 15.27 27.28 -9.85
N MET A 320 15.90 26.50 -10.76
CA MET A 320 15.32 26.19 -12.08
C MET A 320 14.24 25.09 -12.01
N PHE A 321 14.13 24.37 -10.92
CA PHE A 321 13.18 23.27 -10.68
C PHE A 321 12.24 23.60 -9.50
#